data_f83f65446a3da93cc9ac13deac7fac37
#
_entry.id   f83f65446a3da93cc9ac13deac7fac37
#
_cell.length_a   1.000
_cell.length_b   1.000
_cell.length_c   1.000
_cell.angle_alpha   90.00
_cell.angle_beta   90.00
_cell.angle_gamma   90.00
#
_symmetry.space_group_name_H-M   'P 1'
#
loop_
_entity.id
_entity.type
_entity.pdbx_description
1 polymer ?
#
loop_
_entity_poly.entity_id
_entity_poly.type
_entity_poly.pdbx_seq_one_letter_code
_entity_poly.pdbx_strand_id
1 'polypeptide(L)'
;MLRDIPNRVRLIGHADTVPIHNRRFGNNWELSMARSRKILALLAGRYAVPESRLSVASYGPYRPAAPNDTSDGRAKNRRVEIVILDETQPENPQVE
;
A
#
# COMPACT_ATOMS: atom_id res chain seq x y z
N MET A 1 3.03 -19.11 -2.43
CA MET A 1 1.89 -18.25 -2.00
C MET A 1 2.23 -17.55 -0.71
N LEU A 2 1.73 -16.37 -0.52
CA LEU A 2 2.04 -15.56 0.67
C LEU A 2 1.64 -16.25 1.98
N ARG A 3 0.57 -17.04 1.97
CA ARG A 3 0.13 -17.75 3.18
C ARG A 3 1.12 -18.83 3.62
N ASP A 4 1.96 -19.30 2.71
CA ASP A 4 2.86 -20.45 2.94
C ASP A 4 4.22 -20.03 3.46
N ILE A 5 4.51 -18.72 3.52
CA ILE A 5 5.78 -18.21 4.05
C ILE A 5 5.51 -17.46 5.36
N PRO A 6 6.49 -17.44 6.28
CA PRO A 6 6.29 -16.80 7.58
C PRO A 6 6.50 -15.30 7.58
N ASN A 7 6.96 -14.74 6.47
CA ASN A 7 7.38 -13.33 6.38
C ASN A 7 6.22 -12.38 6.61
N ARG A 8 6.52 -11.26 7.25
CA ARG A 8 5.57 -10.16 7.32
C ARG A 8 5.49 -9.46 5.97
N VAL A 9 4.33 -8.89 5.69
CA VAL A 9 4.04 -8.25 4.41
C VAL A 9 3.50 -6.85 4.68
N ARG A 10 4.05 -5.86 4.00
CA ARG A 10 3.59 -4.48 4.06
C ARG A 10 2.95 -4.10 2.74
N LEU A 11 1.77 -3.50 2.84
CA LEU A 11 1.01 -3.02 1.69
C LEU A 11 1.12 -1.51 1.66
N ILE A 12 1.78 -0.97 0.63
CA ILE A 12 2.10 0.45 0.55
C ILE A 12 1.29 1.07 -0.58
N GLY A 13 0.38 1.98 -0.21
CA GLY A 13 -0.44 2.70 -1.18
C GLY A 13 0.25 3.94 -1.69
N HIS A 14 0.10 4.20 -2.98
CA HIS A 14 0.65 5.38 -3.65
C HIS A 14 -0.44 6.06 -4.47
N ALA A 15 -0.28 7.36 -4.65
CA ALA A 15 -1.19 8.17 -5.44
C ALA A 15 -0.41 8.96 -6.49
N ASP A 16 -1.12 9.53 -7.46
CA ASP A 16 -0.54 10.53 -8.34
C ASP A 16 -0.66 11.93 -7.70
N THR A 17 -0.28 12.96 -8.44
CA THR A 17 -0.28 14.33 -7.92
C THR A 17 -1.58 15.09 -8.16
N VAL A 18 -2.56 14.49 -8.83
CA VAL A 18 -3.85 15.15 -9.06
C VAL A 18 -4.61 15.18 -7.74
N PRO A 19 -4.93 16.37 -7.22
CA PRO A 19 -5.64 16.46 -5.95
C PRO A 19 -6.99 15.76 -6.01
N ILE A 20 -7.33 15.03 -4.94
CA ILE A 20 -8.64 14.44 -4.81
C ILE A 20 -9.29 14.96 -3.54
N HIS A 21 -10.56 15.32 -3.67
CA HIS A 21 -11.38 15.74 -2.53
C HIS A 21 -12.83 15.45 -2.87
N ASN A 22 -13.42 14.50 -2.17
CA ASN A 22 -14.80 14.11 -2.40
C ASN A 22 -15.42 13.60 -1.10
N ARG A 23 -16.63 13.05 -1.19
CA ARG A 23 -17.35 12.55 -0.01
C ARG A 23 -16.65 11.41 0.71
N ARG A 24 -15.85 10.63 -0.02
CA ARG A 24 -15.20 9.45 0.53
C ARG A 24 -13.80 9.72 1.03
N PHE A 25 -13.06 10.60 0.32
CA PHE A 25 -11.65 10.79 0.58
C PHE A 25 -11.33 12.29 0.62
N GLY A 26 -10.74 12.73 1.71
CA GLY A 26 -10.35 14.12 1.85
C GLY A 26 -9.09 14.49 1.09
N ASN A 27 -8.23 13.48 0.79
CA ASN A 27 -6.97 13.74 0.11
C ASN A 27 -6.40 12.42 -0.44
N ASN A 28 -5.28 12.54 -1.14
CA ASN A 28 -4.63 11.38 -1.77
C ASN A 28 -4.04 10.39 -0.76
N TRP A 29 -3.69 10.85 0.43
CA TRP A 29 -3.24 9.97 1.50
C TRP A 29 -4.34 8.99 1.91
N GLU A 30 -5.54 9.52 2.13
CA GLU A 30 -6.68 8.71 2.52
C GLU A 30 -7.06 7.72 1.42
N LEU A 31 -7.03 8.16 0.16
CA LEU A 31 -7.35 7.31 -0.96
C LEU A 31 -6.36 6.15 -1.07
N SER A 32 -5.05 6.45 -1.01
CA SER A 32 -4.04 5.39 -1.14
C SER A 32 -4.05 4.44 0.05
N MET A 33 -4.35 4.95 1.26
CA MET A 33 -4.51 4.09 2.42
C MET A 33 -5.71 3.17 2.27
N ALA A 34 -6.82 3.68 1.75
CA ALA A 34 -8.02 2.87 1.51
C ALA A 34 -7.74 1.74 0.53
N ARG A 35 -6.96 2.01 -0.51
CA ARG A 35 -6.55 0.98 -1.47
C ARG A 35 -5.70 -0.09 -0.82
N SER A 36 -4.75 0.29 0.04
CA SER A 36 -3.91 -0.65 0.77
C SER A 36 -4.75 -1.54 1.69
N ARG A 37 -5.71 -0.97 2.40
CA ARG A 37 -6.59 -1.73 3.28
C ARG A 37 -7.48 -2.69 2.51
N LYS A 38 -7.87 -2.32 1.29
CA LYS A 38 -8.68 -3.21 0.44
C LYS A 38 -7.88 -4.45 0.04
N ILE A 39 -6.61 -4.27 -0.30
CA ILE A 39 -5.74 -5.39 -0.62
C ILE A 39 -5.50 -6.26 0.62
N LEU A 40 -5.33 -5.63 1.79
CA LEU A 40 -5.19 -6.38 3.04
C LEU A 40 -6.41 -7.28 3.28
N ALA A 41 -7.61 -6.73 3.12
CA ALA A 41 -8.84 -7.50 3.30
C ALA A 41 -8.92 -8.68 2.32
N LEU A 42 -8.48 -8.48 1.09
CA LEU A 42 -8.44 -9.52 0.08
C LEU A 42 -7.47 -10.63 0.47
N LEU A 43 -6.26 -10.27 0.91
CA LEU A 43 -5.27 -11.26 1.29
C LEU A 43 -5.68 -12.03 2.54
N ALA A 44 -6.23 -11.35 3.54
CA ALA A 44 -6.64 -11.99 4.77
C ALA A 44 -7.86 -12.89 4.57
N GLY A 45 -8.83 -12.43 3.77
CA GLY A 45 -10.05 -13.17 3.53
C GLY A 45 -9.90 -14.26 2.50
N ARG A 46 -9.72 -13.86 1.24
CA ARG A 46 -9.72 -14.81 0.12
C ARG A 46 -8.49 -15.71 0.10
N TYR A 47 -7.33 -15.16 0.46
CA TYR A 47 -6.07 -15.89 0.34
C TYR A 47 -5.54 -16.41 1.68
N ALA A 48 -6.30 -16.23 2.73
CA ALA A 48 -6.01 -16.80 4.07
C ALA A 48 -4.63 -16.43 4.63
N VAL A 49 -4.15 -15.22 4.33
CA VAL A 49 -2.92 -14.71 4.93
C VAL A 49 -3.25 -14.21 6.33
N PRO A 50 -2.56 -14.67 7.38
CA PRO A 50 -2.86 -14.20 8.74
C PRO A 50 -2.71 -12.69 8.87
N GLU A 51 -3.71 -12.03 9.45
CA GLU A 51 -3.68 -10.58 9.61
C GLU A 51 -2.49 -10.11 10.44
N SER A 52 -2.05 -10.93 11.38
CA SER A 52 -0.90 -10.60 12.23
C SER A 52 0.40 -10.38 11.44
N ARG A 53 0.46 -10.85 10.20
CA ARG A 53 1.60 -10.66 9.32
C ARG A 53 1.46 -9.45 8.40
N LEU A 54 0.31 -8.79 8.39
CA LEU A 54 0.00 -7.74 7.43
C LEU A 54 0.10 -6.36 8.08
N SER A 55 0.64 -5.41 7.34
CA SER A 55 0.63 -4.00 7.71
C SER A 55 0.31 -3.17 6.48
N VAL A 56 -0.19 -1.96 6.70
CA VAL A 56 -0.50 -1.04 5.61
C VAL A 56 0.22 0.28 5.86
N ALA A 57 0.57 0.94 4.75
CA ALA A 57 1.17 2.26 4.78
C ALA A 57 0.72 3.04 3.56
N SER A 58 0.86 4.35 3.62
CA SER A 58 0.60 5.23 2.49
C SER A 58 1.73 6.24 2.38
N TYR A 59 2.22 6.46 1.17
CA TYR A 59 3.16 7.54 0.90
C TYR A 59 2.52 8.69 0.12
N GLY A 60 1.23 8.58 -0.20
CA GLY A 60 0.57 9.59 -1.00
C GLY A 60 1.27 9.75 -2.35
N PRO A 61 1.44 10.98 -2.85
CA PRO A 61 2.07 11.22 -4.15
C PRO A 61 3.60 11.35 -4.10
N TYR A 62 4.23 11.11 -2.95
CA TYR A 62 5.63 11.49 -2.73
C TYR A 62 6.66 10.43 -3.09
N ARG A 63 6.23 9.27 -3.59
CA ARG A 63 7.12 8.20 -4.04
C ARG A 63 6.74 7.75 -5.45
N PRO A 64 6.85 8.64 -6.46
CA PRO A 64 6.40 8.30 -7.81
C PRO A 64 7.29 7.24 -8.45
N ALA A 65 6.66 6.32 -9.18
CA ALA A 65 7.34 5.35 -10.02
C ALA A 65 7.49 5.82 -11.45
N ALA A 66 6.74 6.85 -11.84
CA ALA A 66 6.73 7.40 -13.20
C ALA A 66 6.41 8.89 -13.15
N PRO A 67 6.65 9.62 -14.26
CA PRO A 67 6.32 11.05 -14.29
C PRO A 67 4.82 11.30 -14.10
N ASN A 68 4.48 12.36 -13.37
CA ASN A 68 3.09 12.75 -13.12
C ASN A 68 2.53 13.69 -14.19
N ASP A 69 3.35 14.09 -15.15
CA ASP A 69 2.94 15.03 -16.21
C ASP A 69 2.19 14.36 -17.36
N THR A 70 2.11 13.04 -17.35
CA THR A 70 1.33 12.30 -18.35
C THR A 70 0.29 11.43 -17.66
N SER A 71 -0.81 11.14 -18.38
CA SER A 71 -1.84 10.27 -17.84
C SER A 71 -1.33 8.84 -17.63
N ASP A 72 -0.47 8.35 -18.50
CA ASP A 72 0.13 7.02 -18.35
C ASP A 72 1.02 6.95 -17.12
N GLY A 73 1.84 7.98 -16.89
CA GLY A 73 2.69 8.04 -15.71
C GLY A 73 1.87 8.10 -14.42
N ARG A 74 0.82 8.92 -14.42
CA ARG A 74 -0.07 9.01 -13.26
C ARG A 74 -0.75 7.67 -12.97
N ALA A 75 -1.17 6.96 -14.00
CA ALA A 75 -1.78 5.64 -13.83
C ALA A 75 -0.81 4.66 -13.16
N LYS A 76 0.46 4.71 -13.51
CA LYS A 76 1.49 3.87 -12.88
C LYS A 76 1.73 4.25 -11.43
N ASN A 77 1.53 5.51 -11.07
CA ASN A 77 1.72 5.98 -9.70
C ASN A 77 0.56 5.57 -8.77
N ARG A 78 -0.64 5.37 -9.32
CA ARG A 78 -1.79 4.90 -8.56
C ARG A 78 -1.68 3.39 -8.36
N ARG A 79 -0.94 2.99 -7.32
CA ARG A 79 -0.63 1.58 -7.12
C ARG A 79 -0.56 1.21 -5.64
N VAL A 80 -0.61 -0.08 -5.38
CA VAL A 80 -0.28 -0.65 -4.07
C VAL A 80 0.90 -1.60 -4.28
N GLU A 81 1.96 -1.37 -3.54
CA GLU A 81 3.12 -2.25 -3.55
C GLU A 81 2.97 -3.30 -2.46
N ILE A 82 3.29 -4.53 -2.79
CA ILE A 82 3.30 -5.63 -1.83
C ILE A 82 4.76 -5.92 -1.51
N VAL A 83 5.18 -5.59 -0.29
CA VAL A 83 6.57 -5.74 0.13
C VAL A 83 6.67 -6.88 1.13
N ILE A 84 7.45 -7.89 0.77
CA ILE A 84 7.71 -9.02 1.67
C ILE A 84 8.94 -8.65 2.50
N LEU A 85 8.77 -8.59 3.82
CA LEU A 85 9.85 -8.15 4.70
C LEU A 85 10.80 -9.30 4.97
N ASP A 86 12.09 -8.97 5.09
CA ASP A 86 13.11 -9.94 5.43
C ASP A 86 13.01 -10.28 6.92
N GLU A 87 12.88 -11.58 7.24
CA GLU A 87 12.76 -12.03 8.63
C GLU A 87 14.02 -11.78 9.45
N THR A 88 15.15 -11.58 8.80
CA THR A 88 16.39 -11.23 9.51
C THR A 88 16.47 -9.78 9.92
N GLN A 89 15.50 -8.95 9.46
CA GLN A 89 15.44 -7.53 9.75
C GLN A 89 14.12 -7.24 10.44
N PRO A 90 14.06 -7.39 11.76
CA PRO A 90 12.81 -7.19 12.48
C PRO A 90 12.29 -5.78 12.28
N GLU A 91 10.96 -5.68 12.15
CA GLU A 91 10.30 -4.40 12.05
C GLU A 91 10.50 -3.63 13.33
N ASN A 92 10.85 -2.35 13.20
CA ASN A 92 11.05 -1.48 14.35
C ASN A 92 9.78 -0.65 14.58
N PRO A 93 8.96 -1.02 15.55
CA PRO A 93 7.70 -0.31 15.77
C PRO A 93 7.87 1.12 16.26
N GLN A 94 9.04 1.48 16.74
CA GLN A 94 9.29 2.83 17.24
C GLN A 94 9.51 3.83 16.13
N VAL A 95 9.76 3.37 14.93
CA VAL A 95 9.93 4.21 13.75
C VAL A 95 8.60 4.48 13.08
N GLU A 96 7.64 3.66 13.37
CA GLU A 96 6.30 3.76 12.78
C GLU A 96 5.45 4.89 13.41
#